data_231dd425cb80a011b8a3f8c9dfac4cb0
#
_entry.id   231dd425cb80a011b8a3f8c9dfac4cb0
#
_cell.length_a   1.000
_cell.length_b   1.000
_cell.length_c   1.000
_cell.angle_alpha   90.00
_cell.angle_beta   90.00
_cell.angle_gamma   90.00
#
_symmetry.space_group_name_H-M   'P 1'
#
loop_
_entity.id
_entity.type
_entity.pdbx_description
1 polymer ?
#
loop_
_entity_poly.entity_id
_entity_poly.type
_entity_poly.pdbx_seq_one_letter_code
_entity_poly.pdbx_strand_id
1 'polypeptide(L)'
;MDTNMSLFNQINSLAYWFLFQTNYKSSVIFDADKDCFFVTIKKSGKPLYSHRISDFSKRKTRLLQFELVAIANSLLHIKQTIRQKPQMA
;
A
#
# COMPACT_ATOMS: atom_id res chain seq x y z
N MET A 1 -16.26 14.05 1.63
CA MET A 1 -15.51 12.86 1.21
C MET A 1 -14.87 12.19 2.40
N ASP A 2 -14.97 10.90 2.43
CA ASP A 2 -14.41 10.10 3.50
C ASP A 2 -12.89 10.11 3.39
N THR A 3 -12.21 10.50 4.46
CA THR A 3 -10.75 10.53 4.49
C THR A 3 -10.18 9.15 4.22
N ASN A 4 -10.81 8.10 4.77
CA ASN A 4 -10.32 6.74 4.55
C ASN A 4 -10.45 6.33 3.08
N MET A 5 -11.50 6.77 2.41
CA MET A 5 -11.65 6.50 0.99
C MET A 5 -10.52 7.15 0.20
N SER A 6 -10.15 8.38 0.56
CA SER A 6 -9.04 9.05 -0.11
C SER A 6 -7.73 8.30 0.10
N LEU A 7 -7.52 7.75 1.30
CA LEU A 7 -6.33 6.97 1.59
C LEU A 7 -6.30 5.67 0.79
N PHE A 8 -7.45 5.00 0.66
CA PHE A 8 -7.55 3.83 -0.19
C PHE A 8 -7.14 4.15 -1.61
N ASN A 9 -7.67 5.26 -2.13
CA ASN A 9 -7.37 5.65 -3.49
C ASN A 9 -5.89 5.95 -3.65
N GLN A 10 -5.28 6.58 -2.66
CA GLN A 10 -3.85 6.86 -2.69
C GLN A 10 -3.04 5.57 -2.70
N ILE A 11 -3.41 4.61 -1.87
CA ILE A 11 -2.71 3.32 -1.81
C ILE A 11 -2.82 2.59 -3.15
N ASN A 12 -4.02 2.58 -3.72
CA ASN A 12 -4.21 1.95 -5.02
C ASN A 12 -3.40 2.63 -6.12
N SER A 13 -3.35 3.95 -6.09
CA SER A 13 -2.57 4.70 -7.08
C SER A 13 -1.09 4.39 -6.96
N LEU A 14 -0.58 4.27 -5.75
CA LEU A 14 0.82 3.93 -5.53
C LEU A 14 1.11 2.51 -6.00
N ALA A 15 0.23 1.57 -5.71
CA ALA A 15 0.40 0.19 -6.16
C ALA A 15 0.40 0.12 -7.68
N TYR A 16 -0.47 0.89 -8.32
CA TYR A 16 -0.51 0.98 -9.78
C TYR A 16 0.82 1.52 -10.31
N TRP A 17 1.35 2.55 -9.66
CA TRP A 17 2.61 3.14 -10.07
C TRP A 17 3.74 2.09 -10.03
N PHE A 18 3.80 1.30 -8.95
CA PHE A 18 4.82 0.26 -8.86
C PHE A 18 4.71 -0.74 -10.00
N LEU A 19 3.49 -1.10 -10.35
CA LEU A 19 3.26 -2.10 -11.39
C LEU A 19 3.78 -1.62 -12.74
N PHE A 20 3.55 -0.35 -13.07
CA PHE A 20 3.86 0.14 -14.41
C PHE A 20 5.19 0.87 -14.53
N GLN A 21 5.72 1.35 -13.42
CA GLN A 21 6.93 2.17 -13.47
C GLN A 21 8.17 1.48 -12.91
N THR A 22 8.01 0.26 -12.41
CA THR A 22 9.13 -0.44 -11.80
C THR A 22 9.06 -1.93 -12.11
N ASN A 23 10.10 -2.67 -11.70
CA ASN A 23 10.10 -4.13 -11.76
C ASN A 23 9.55 -4.74 -10.47
N TYR A 24 9.13 -3.93 -9.54
CA TYR A 24 8.55 -4.42 -8.30
C TYR A 24 7.15 -4.95 -8.58
N LYS A 25 6.71 -5.90 -7.80
CA LYS A 25 5.36 -6.43 -7.91
C LYS A 25 4.54 -5.95 -6.73
N SER A 26 3.41 -5.35 -7.03
CA SER A 26 2.52 -4.86 -5.98
C SER A 26 1.23 -5.68 -5.98
N SER A 27 0.65 -5.79 -4.80
CA SER A 27 -0.61 -6.50 -4.63
C SER A 27 -1.45 -5.76 -3.59
N VAL A 28 -2.68 -5.43 -3.95
CA VAL A 28 -3.63 -4.81 -3.04
C VAL A 28 -4.89 -5.65 -3.10
N ILE A 29 -5.25 -6.25 -1.98
CA ILE A 29 -6.39 -7.14 -1.90
C ILE A 29 -7.34 -6.66 -0.82
N PHE A 30 -8.58 -6.45 -1.19
CA PHE A 30 -9.63 -6.14 -0.24
C PHE A 30 -10.62 -7.31 -0.31
N ASP A 31 -10.63 -8.12 0.73
CA ASP A 31 -11.44 -9.34 0.77
C ASP A 31 -12.60 -9.12 1.73
N ALA A 32 -13.78 -8.89 1.16
CA ALA A 32 -14.95 -8.62 1.97
C ALA A 32 -15.42 -9.86 2.75
N ASP A 33 -15.22 -11.04 2.18
CA ASP A 33 -15.63 -12.26 2.86
C ASP A 33 -14.83 -12.49 4.13
N LYS A 34 -13.53 -12.22 4.07
CA LYS A 34 -12.65 -12.39 5.22
C LYS A 34 -12.50 -11.11 6.02
N ASP A 35 -13.12 -10.04 5.53
CA ASP A 35 -13.07 -8.74 6.18
C ASP A 35 -11.65 -8.29 6.44
N CYS A 36 -10.81 -8.36 5.42
CA CYS A 36 -9.42 -7.94 5.56
C CYS A 36 -8.95 -7.16 4.36
N PHE A 37 -7.89 -6.41 4.57
CA PHE A 37 -7.24 -5.60 3.55
C PHE A 37 -5.75 -5.89 3.63
N PHE A 38 -5.13 -6.19 2.50
CA PHE A 38 -3.76 -6.66 2.48
C PHE A 38 -2.99 -5.99 1.35
N VAL A 39 -1.81 -5.45 1.68
CA VAL A 39 -0.94 -4.78 0.71
C VAL A 39 0.44 -5.43 0.78
N THR A 40 1.00 -5.75 -0.37
CA THR A 40 2.33 -6.33 -0.45
C THR A 40 3.10 -5.71 -1.60
N ILE A 41 4.36 -5.41 -1.36
CA ILE A 41 5.31 -5.01 -2.41
C ILE A 41 6.44 -6.01 -2.39
N LYS A 42 6.72 -6.61 -3.54
CA LYS A 42 7.80 -7.60 -3.68
C LYS A 42 8.86 -7.09 -4.62
N LYS A 43 10.10 -7.42 -4.30
CA LYS A 43 11.23 -7.13 -5.17
C LYS A 43 11.97 -8.43 -5.40
N SER A 44 12.10 -8.84 -6.67
CA SER A 44 12.79 -10.07 -7.05
C SER A 44 12.22 -11.29 -6.31
N GLY A 45 10.91 -11.35 -6.20
CA GLY A 45 10.22 -12.47 -5.57
C GLY A 45 10.21 -12.46 -4.06
N LYS A 46 10.87 -11.50 -3.43
CA LYS A 46 10.90 -11.41 -1.98
C LYS A 46 10.06 -10.25 -1.49
N PRO A 47 9.29 -10.43 -0.41
CA PRO A 47 8.48 -9.34 0.10
C PRO A 47 9.37 -8.25 0.69
N LEU A 48 9.19 -7.04 0.17
CA LEU A 48 9.88 -5.87 0.67
C LEU A 48 9.03 -5.18 1.73
N TYR A 49 7.72 -5.25 1.57
CA TYR A 49 6.77 -4.63 2.47
C TYR A 49 5.49 -5.44 2.45
N SER A 50 4.88 -5.58 3.60
CA SER A 50 3.62 -6.31 3.71
C SER A 50 2.86 -5.77 4.91
N HIS A 51 1.56 -5.55 4.75
CA HIS A 51 0.72 -5.07 5.82
C HIS A 51 -0.69 -5.64 5.65
N ARG A 52 -1.24 -6.15 6.74
CA ARG A 52 -2.57 -6.73 6.72
C ARG A 52 -3.42 -6.10 7.81
N ILE A 53 -4.63 -5.70 7.46
CA ILE A 53 -5.60 -5.21 8.42
C ILE A 53 -6.72 -6.23 8.50
N SER A 54 -6.84 -6.88 9.65
CA SER A 54 -7.90 -7.86 9.90
C SER A 54 -9.10 -7.16 10.54
N ASP A 55 -10.28 -7.77 10.39
CA ASP A 55 -11.52 -7.23 10.93
C ASP A 55 -11.72 -5.79 10.50
N PHE A 56 -11.50 -5.56 9.23
CA PHE A 56 -11.44 -4.24 8.63
C PHE A 56 -12.71 -3.42 8.91
N SER A 57 -13.87 -4.03 8.70
CA SER A 57 -15.13 -3.32 8.84
C SER A 57 -15.49 -3.04 10.29
N LYS A 58 -14.83 -3.73 11.22
CA LYS A 58 -15.11 -3.57 12.65
C LYS A 58 -14.15 -2.61 13.32
N ARG A 59 -13.16 -2.12 12.59
CA ARG A 59 -12.20 -1.18 13.15
C ARG A 59 -12.82 0.18 13.33
N LYS A 60 -12.45 0.86 14.40
CA LYS A 60 -12.89 2.23 14.59
C LYS A 60 -12.26 3.09 13.49
N THR A 61 -13.04 4.04 13.02
CA THR A 61 -12.61 4.88 11.90
C THR A 61 -11.23 5.51 12.13
N ARG A 62 -10.99 6.00 13.33
CA ARG A 62 -9.72 6.66 13.62
C ARG A 62 -8.55 5.68 13.59
N LEU A 63 -8.73 4.48 14.14
CA LEU A 63 -7.67 3.48 14.13
C LEU A 63 -7.40 3.00 12.72
N LEU A 64 -8.45 2.82 11.95
CA LEU A 64 -8.31 2.44 10.56
C LEU A 64 -7.54 3.50 9.78
N GLN A 65 -7.84 4.77 10.05
CA GLN A 65 -7.14 5.87 9.40
C GLN A 65 -5.64 5.83 9.70
N PHE A 66 -5.26 5.56 10.94
CA PHE A 66 -3.85 5.44 11.28
C PHE A 66 -3.16 4.36 10.48
N GLU A 67 -3.80 3.20 10.33
CA GLU A 67 -3.18 2.10 9.60
C GLU A 67 -3.09 2.43 8.11
N LEU A 68 -4.11 3.04 7.55
CA LEU A 68 -4.08 3.41 6.13
C LEU A 68 -3.01 4.47 5.86
N VAL A 69 -2.86 5.43 6.75
CA VAL A 69 -1.81 6.43 6.63
C VAL A 69 -0.44 5.76 6.68
N ALA A 70 -0.26 4.82 7.58
CA ALA A 70 1.02 4.11 7.70
C ALA A 70 1.35 3.36 6.41
N ILE A 71 0.36 2.72 5.81
CA ILE A 71 0.56 2.01 4.54
C ILE A 71 0.95 3.00 3.45
N ALA A 72 0.18 4.08 3.31
CA ALA A 72 0.45 5.06 2.27
C ALA A 72 1.85 5.65 2.43
N ASN A 73 2.24 5.99 3.65
CA ASN A 73 3.56 6.56 3.90
C ASN A 73 4.68 5.56 3.60
N SER A 74 4.45 4.29 3.92
CA SER A 74 5.44 3.25 3.62
C SER A 74 5.63 3.09 2.12
N LEU A 75 4.56 3.09 1.37
CA LEU A 75 4.64 2.98 -0.09
C LEU A 75 5.31 4.21 -0.69
N LEU A 76 5.01 5.40 -0.18
CA LEU A 76 5.65 6.62 -0.63
C LEU A 76 7.14 6.59 -0.36
N HIS A 77 7.54 6.10 0.80
CA HIS A 77 8.94 5.99 1.15
C HIS A 77 9.68 5.07 0.18
N ILE A 78 9.10 3.92 -0.11
CA ILE A 78 9.69 2.99 -1.07
C ILE A 78 9.82 3.65 -2.44
N LYS A 79 8.77 4.34 -2.87
CA LYS A 79 8.79 5.03 -4.15
C LYS A 79 9.91 6.07 -4.21
N GLN A 80 10.08 6.84 -3.14
CA GLN A 80 11.12 7.86 -3.10
C GLN A 80 12.51 7.23 -3.14
N THR A 81 12.69 6.11 -2.50
CA THR A 81 13.95 5.40 -2.52
C THR A 81 14.31 4.97 -3.93
N ILE A 82 13.33 4.46 -4.66
CA ILE A 82 13.55 4.05 -6.05
C ILE A 82 13.94 5.23 -6.90
N ARG A 83 13.25 6.33 -6.74
CA ARG A 83 13.53 7.51 -7.57
C ARG A 83 14.90 8.07 -7.32
N GLN A 84 15.45 7.88 -6.13
CA GLN A 84 16.75 8.42 -5.83
C GLN A 84 17.89 7.60 -6.40
N LYS A 85 17.63 6.34 -6.71
CA LYS A 85 18.70 5.47 -7.20
C LYS A 85 18.97 5.59 -8.69
N PRO A 86 17.97 5.64 -9.52
CA PRO A 86 18.18 5.49 -10.96
C PRO A 86 19.01 6.55 -11.60
N GLN A 87 19.10 7.66 -10.97
CA GLN A 87 19.80 8.73 -11.58
C GLN A 87 21.22 8.51 -11.76
N MET A 88 21.70 7.55 -11.14
CA MET A 88 23.09 7.28 -11.21
C MET A 88 23.56 6.95 -12.58
N ALA A 89 22.67 6.63 -13.40
CA ALA A 89 23.06 6.24 -14.76
C ALA A 89 23.89 7.26 -15.49
#